data_13ed5d28ef6a76f1fb48717d328ac999
#
_entry.id   13ed5d28ef6a76f1fb48717d328ac999
#
_cell.length_a   1.000
_cell.length_b   1.000
_cell.length_c   1.000
_cell.angle_alpha   90.00
_cell.angle_beta   90.00
_cell.angle_gamma   90.00
#
_symmetry.space_group_name_H-M   'P 1'
#
loop_
_entity.id
_entity.type
_entity.pdbx_description
1 polymer ?
#
loop_
_entity_poly.entity_id
_entity_poly.type
_entity_poly.pdbx_seq_one_letter_code
_entity_poly.pdbx_strand_id
1 'polypeptide(L)'
;MKKKVFKIILAVVILFAAYNLIWFAWSHIKYGKLSSGMNEGDYSSFVTPRYIYSDAEGYDYLVKYPEYLTFTGNMSVGSPATEEEGFTDALIIWPKVSGGYNFGVLLYENDMEYAIYIDSEGNALSKEDENIVTRHSDSIRNLLMMADERWGIFD
;
A
#
# COMPACT_ATOMS: atom_id res chain seq x y z
N MET A 1 -44.61 20.25 -6.99
CA MET A 1 -43.73 19.07 -7.23
C MET A 1 -42.36 19.43 -7.78
N LYS A 2 -42.21 20.15 -8.89
CA LYS A 2 -40.89 20.48 -9.53
C LYS A 2 -39.85 21.13 -8.59
N LYS A 3 -40.24 22.10 -7.75
CA LYS A 3 -39.31 22.77 -6.79
C LYS A 3 -38.79 21.84 -5.67
N LYS A 4 -39.58 20.84 -5.22
CA LYS A 4 -39.14 19.85 -4.24
C LYS A 4 -38.11 18.90 -4.84
N VAL A 5 -38.38 18.38 -6.05
CA VAL A 5 -37.47 17.49 -6.78
C VAL A 5 -36.14 18.19 -7.07
N PHE A 6 -36.17 19.44 -7.51
CA PHE A 6 -34.97 20.23 -7.74
C PHE A 6 -34.11 20.39 -6.48
N LYS A 7 -34.73 20.68 -5.30
CA LYS A 7 -33.99 20.79 -4.03
C LYS A 7 -33.35 19.46 -3.63
N ILE A 8 -34.02 18.33 -3.85
CA ILE A 8 -33.47 17.00 -3.55
C ILE A 8 -32.27 16.72 -4.46
N ILE A 9 -32.40 16.94 -5.76
CA ILE A 9 -31.28 16.75 -6.71
C ILE A 9 -30.09 17.64 -6.32
N LEU A 10 -30.34 18.91 -6.02
CA LEU A 10 -29.28 19.83 -5.60
C LEU A 10 -28.59 19.36 -4.31
N ALA A 11 -29.34 18.88 -3.33
CA ALA A 11 -28.78 18.33 -2.10
C ALA A 11 -27.88 17.10 -2.36
N VAL A 12 -28.34 16.19 -3.23
CA VAL A 12 -27.53 15.00 -3.62
C VAL A 12 -26.25 15.40 -4.32
N VAL A 13 -26.30 16.37 -5.25
CA VAL A 13 -25.11 16.88 -5.94
C VAL A 13 -24.12 17.52 -4.96
N ILE A 14 -24.62 18.33 -3.99
CA ILE A 14 -23.75 18.94 -2.96
C ILE A 14 -23.11 17.87 -2.09
N LEU A 15 -23.87 16.88 -1.64
CA LEU A 15 -23.31 15.78 -0.82
C LEU A 15 -22.27 14.96 -1.58
N PHE A 16 -22.51 14.68 -2.85
CA PHE A 16 -21.57 13.98 -3.70
C PHE A 16 -20.27 14.80 -3.91
N ALA A 17 -20.40 16.10 -4.17
CA ALA A 17 -19.25 16.98 -4.30
C ALA A 17 -18.45 17.07 -2.98
N ALA A 18 -19.13 17.21 -1.84
CA ALA A 18 -18.48 17.25 -0.53
C ALA A 18 -17.74 15.94 -0.22
N TYR A 19 -18.36 14.78 -0.52
CA TYR A 19 -17.72 13.49 -0.36
C TYR A 19 -16.43 13.36 -1.19
N ASN A 20 -16.47 13.78 -2.46
CA ASN A 20 -15.29 13.75 -3.34
C ASN A 20 -14.17 14.66 -2.82
N LEU A 21 -14.51 15.86 -2.33
CA LEU A 21 -13.53 16.78 -1.75
C LEU A 21 -12.88 16.20 -0.49
N ILE A 22 -13.67 15.58 0.39
CA ILE A 22 -13.18 14.93 1.61
C ILE A 22 -12.27 13.77 1.25
N TRP A 23 -12.70 12.90 0.32
CA TRP A 23 -11.91 11.77 -0.15
C TRP A 23 -10.57 12.22 -0.74
N PHE A 24 -10.61 13.22 -1.62
CA PHE A 24 -9.42 13.75 -2.27
C PHE A 24 -8.45 14.37 -1.25
N ALA A 25 -8.94 15.23 -0.37
CA ALA A 25 -8.12 15.86 0.66
C ALA A 25 -7.50 14.82 1.60
N TRP A 26 -8.29 13.85 2.07
CA TRP A 26 -7.83 12.80 2.96
C TRP A 26 -6.73 11.94 2.29
N SER A 27 -6.96 11.48 1.06
CA SER A 27 -6.00 10.65 0.35
C SER A 27 -4.67 11.38 0.11
N HIS A 28 -4.71 12.65 -0.31
CA HIS A 28 -3.51 13.44 -0.56
C HIS A 28 -2.76 13.83 0.72
N ILE A 29 -3.45 14.11 1.82
CA ILE A 29 -2.81 14.41 3.11
C ILE A 29 -2.13 13.15 3.66
N LYS A 30 -2.84 12.02 3.68
CA LYS A 30 -2.31 10.76 4.25
C LYS A 30 -1.19 10.19 3.41
N TYR A 31 -1.43 9.96 2.13
CA TYR A 31 -0.46 9.32 1.24
C TYR A 31 0.63 10.28 0.76
N GLY A 32 0.39 11.59 0.74
CA GLY A 32 1.40 12.59 0.44
C GLY A 32 2.57 12.60 1.43
N LYS A 33 2.32 12.28 2.70
CA LYS A 33 3.40 12.09 3.69
C LYS A 33 4.20 10.82 3.40
N LEU A 34 3.52 9.73 3.05
CA LEU A 34 4.14 8.44 2.77
C LEU A 34 4.96 8.45 1.48
N SER A 35 4.55 9.21 0.48
CA SER A 35 5.27 9.37 -0.80
C SER A 35 6.29 10.51 -0.83
N SER A 36 6.53 11.16 0.31
CA SER A 36 7.50 12.27 0.39
C SER A 36 8.90 11.84 -0.06
N GLY A 37 9.51 12.61 -0.98
CA GLY A 37 10.83 12.32 -1.54
C GLY A 37 10.86 11.15 -2.53
N MET A 38 9.72 10.70 -3.03
CA MET A 38 9.61 9.69 -4.09
C MET A 38 9.29 10.34 -5.44
N ASN A 39 9.65 9.67 -6.53
CA ASN A 39 9.34 10.09 -7.89
C ASN A 39 7.96 9.56 -8.30
N GLU A 40 7.30 10.29 -9.20
CA GLU A 40 6.07 9.77 -9.81
C GLU A 40 6.41 8.56 -10.68
N GLY A 41 5.72 7.46 -10.45
CA GLY A 41 5.95 6.20 -11.16
C GLY A 41 5.12 6.08 -12.43
N ASP A 42 5.46 5.09 -13.23
CA ASP A 42 4.68 4.69 -14.41
C ASP A 42 3.24 4.33 -14.01
N TYR A 43 2.30 4.60 -14.91
CA TYR A 43 0.87 4.40 -14.70
C TYR A 43 0.27 5.25 -13.55
N SER A 44 0.97 6.28 -13.10
CA SER A 44 0.41 7.29 -12.19
C SER A 44 -0.68 8.09 -12.90
N SER A 45 -1.70 8.52 -12.15
CA SER A 45 -2.74 9.43 -12.64
C SER A 45 -3.07 10.47 -11.57
N PHE A 46 -3.66 11.58 -11.98
CA PHE A 46 -4.09 12.62 -11.04
C PHE A 46 -5.06 12.11 -9.96
N VAL A 47 -5.90 11.13 -10.30
CA VAL A 47 -6.88 10.55 -9.35
C VAL A 47 -6.29 9.46 -8.48
N THR A 48 -5.39 8.64 -9.04
CA THR A 48 -4.72 7.54 -8.33
C THR A 48 -3.21 7.65 -8.53
N PRO A 49 -2.55 8.59 -7.86
CA PRO A 49 -1.11 8.74 -7.95
C PRO A 49 -0.37 7.49 -7.48
N ARG A 50 0.74 7.22 -8.14
CA ARG A 50 1.69 6.15 -7.78
C ARG A 50 3.08 6.76 -7.72
N TYR A 51 3.79 6.50 -6.65
CA TYR A 51 5.15 7.00 -6.43
C TYR A 51 6.10 5.83 -6.20
N ILE A 52 7.31 5.97 -6.72
CA ILE A 52 8.37 4.97 -6.64
C ILE A 52 9.68 5.60 -6.14
N TYR A 53 10.46 4.80 -5.46
CA TYR A 53 11.80 5.17 -5.01
C TYR A 53 12.64 3.90 -4.89
N SER A 54 13.85 3.91 -5.41
CA SER A 54 14.84 2.85 -5.20
C SER A 54 16.00 3.41 -4.40
N ASP A 55 16.44 2.70 -3.37
CA ASP A 55 17.56 3.11 -2.55
C ASP A 55 18.90 2.63 -3.14
N ALA A 56 20.00 2.97 -2.45
CA ALA A 56 21.36 2.59 -2.87
C ALA A 56 21.65 1.09 -2.67
N GLU A 57 20.86 0.40 -1.86
CA GLU A 57 20.99 -1.03 -1.57
C GLU A 57 20.16 -1.88 -2.52
N GLY A 58 19.35 -1.24 -3.36
CA GLY A 58 18.53 -1.87 -4.40
C GLY A 58 17.12 -2.25 -3.95
N TYR A 59 16.68 -1.81 -2.76
CA TYR A 59 15.27 -1.98 -2.36
C TYR A 59 14.38 -1.02 -3.12
N ASP A 60 13.25 -1.53 -3.59
CA ASP A 60 12.24 -0.75 -4.32
C ASP A 60 11.05 -0.43 -3.41
N TYR A 61 10.76 0.86 -3.27
CA TYR A 61 9.64 1.37 -2.49
C TYR A 61 8.55 1.89 -3.41
N LEU A 62 7.31 1.54 -3.12
CA LEU A 62 6.15 2.01 -3.86
C LEU A 62 5.08 2.52 -2.89
N VAL A 63 4.45 3.65 -3.25
CA VAL A 63 3.24 4.16 -2.60
C VAL A 63 2.17 4.33 -3.67
N LYS A 64 1.09 3.55 -3.58
CA LYS A 64 -0.10 3.67 -4.41
C LYS A 64 -1.22 4.30 -3.60
N TYR A 65 -1.75 5.42 -4.07
CA TYR A 65 -2.89 6.08 -3.44
C TYR A 65 -4.16 5.23 -3.59
N PRO A 66 -5.17 5.47 -2.75
CA PRO A 66 -6.47 4.79 -2.87
C PRO A 66 -7.07 4.96 -4.26
N GLU A 67 -7.68 3.92 -4.77
CA GLU A 67 -8.50 4.04 -5.96
C GLU A 67 -9.74 4.88 -5.70
N TYR A 68 -10.29 5.45 -6.76
CA TYR A 68 -11.45 6.36 -6.64
C TYR A 68 -12.57 5.76 -5.80
N LEU A 69 -13.04 6.54 -4.83
CA LEU A 69 -14.05 6.18 -3.84
C LEU A 69 -13.64 5.09 -2.83
N THR A 70 -12.38 4.65 -2.80
CA THR A 70 -11.84 3.82 -1.73
C THR A 70 -11.02 4.66 -0.76
N PHE A 71 -10.77 4.16 0.45
CA PHE A 71 -9.96 4.87 1.45
C PHE A 71 -8.64 4.16 1.77
N THR A 72 -8.36 3.06 1.07
CA THR A 72 -7.17 2.26 1.29
C THR A 72 -6.38 2.12 0.00
N GLY A 73 -5.19 2.71 -0.02
CA GLY A 73 -4.13 2.42 -0.98
C GLY A 73 -3.17 1.40 -0.38
N ASN A 74 -1.98 1.26 -0.95
CA ASN A 74 -0.95 0.42 -0.38
C ASN A 74 0.44 1.07 -0.49
N MET A 75 1.34 0.57 0.32
CA MET A 75 2.78 0.78 0.23
C MET A 75 3.42 -0.59 0.03
N SER A 76 4.57 -0.63 -0.60
CA SER A 76 5.35 -1.88 -0.68
C SER A 76 6.84 -1.61 -0.65
N VAL A 77 7.58 -2.61 -0.15
CA VAL A 77 9.04 -2.69 -0.24
C VAL A 77 9.36 -3.99 -0.93
N GLY A 78 10.06 -3.92 -2.07
CA GLY A 78 10.60 -5.08 -2.77
C GLY A 78 12.07 -5.28 -2.39
N SER A 79 12.49 -6.53 -2.22
CA SER A 79 13.89 -6.85 -2.00
C SER A 79 14.71 -6.62 -3.28
N PRO A 80 16.02 -6.39 -3.17
CA PRO A 80 16.89 -6.26 -4.34
C PRO A 80 16.77 -7.47 -5.26
N ALA A 81 16.62 -7.22 -6.57
CA ALA A 81 16.64 -8.27 -7.56
C ALA A 81 18.04 -8.89 -7.65
N THR A 82 18.14 -10.21 -7.59
CA THR A 82 19.36 -10.90 -7.95
C THR A 82 19.41 -11.13 -9.46
N GLU A 83 20.58 -11.17 -10.07
CA GLU A 83 20.73 -11.35 -11.53
C GLU A 83 20.11 -12.67 -12.04
N GLU A 84 19.89 -13.64 -11.14
CA GLU A 84 19.37 -14.97 -11.47
C GLU A 84 17.85 -15.10 -11.23
N GLU A 85 17.25 -14.22 -10.42
CA GLU A 85 15.85 -14.30 -10.01
C GLU A 85 15.07 -13.12 -10.59
N GLY A 86 14.26 -13.37 -11.61
CA GLY A 86 13.40 -12.35 -12.23
C GLY A 86 12.28 -11.82 -11.31
N PHE A 87 12.08 -12.42 -10.14
CA PHE A 87 11.07 -12.07 -9.13
C PHE A 87 11.71 -12.02 -7.76
N THR A 88 11.29 -11.06 -6.95
CA THR A 88 11.86 -10.81 -5.61
C THR A 88 10.75 -10.78 -4.58
N ASP A 89 11.07 -11.18 -3.35
CA ASP A 89 10.17 -11.05 -2.22
C ASP A 89 9.76 -9.58 -2.02
N ALA A 90 8.51 -9.36 -1.66
CA ALA A 90 8.00 -8.03 -1.40
C ALA A 90 7.06 -8.01 -0.19
N LEU A 91 7.20 -6.96 0.64
CA LEU A 91 6.25 -6.62 1.70
C LEU A 91 5.19 -5.67 1.14
N ILE A 92 3.93 -5.95 1.41
CA ILE A 92 2.80 -5.06 1.08
C ILE A 92 2.15 -4.59 2.37
N ILE A 93 1.91 -3.29 2.48
CA ILE A 93 1.40 -2.63 3.67
C ILE A 93 0.14 -1.86 3.31
N TRP A 94 -0.95 -2.13 4.00
CA TRP A 94 -2.22 -1.43 3.81
C TRP A 94 -2.53 -0.56 5.04
N PRO A 95 -2.39 0.78 4.92
CA PRO A 95 -2.79 1.70 5.99
C PRO A 95 -4.29 1.59 6.28
N LYS A 96 -4.67 1.34 7.52
CA LYS A 96 -6.08 1.30 7.94
C LYS A 96 -6.64 2.72 8.11
N VAL A 97 -7.92 2.91 7.80
CA VAL A 97 -8.62 4.18 8.04
C VAL A 97 -8.65 4.52 9.53
N SER A 98 -8.81 3.51 10.38
CA SER A 98 -8.83 3.64 11.85
C SER A 98 -7.46 3.82 12.51
N GLY A 99 -6.39 3.86 11.73
CA GLY A 99 -5.01 3.87 12.23
C GLY A 99 -4.37 2.48 12.23
N GLY A 100 -3.03 2.45 12.21
CA GLY A 100 -2.23 1.22 12.08
C GLY A 100 -2.26 0.64 10.67
N TYR A 101 -1.74 -0.58 10.53
CA TYR A 101 -1.48 -1.22 9.25
C TYR A 101 -1.93 -2.69 9.24
N ASN A 102 -2.23 -3.21 8.06
CA ASN A 102 -2.23 -4.64 7.77
C ASN A 102 -1.01 -4.93 6.91
N PHE A 103 -0.48 -6.15 7.02
CA PHE A 103 0.71 -6.58 6.31
C PHE A 103 0.44 -7.84 5.51
N GLY A 104 1.12 -7.96 4.39
CA GLY A 104 1.19 -9.17 3.59
C GLY A 104 2.53 -9.24 2.88
N VAL A 105 2.92 -10.40 2.46
CA VAL A 105 4.14 -10.64 1.70
C VAL A 105 3.82 -11.37 0.40
N LEU A 106 4.54 -11.02 -0.64
CA LEU A 106 4.68 -11.83 -1.85
C LEU A 106 6.03 -12.52 -1.74
N LEU A 107 6.02 -13.84 -1.71
CA LEU A 107 7.23 -14.67 -1.61
C LEU A 107 7.35 -15.51 -2.87
N TYR A 108 8.56 -15.65 -3.37
CA TYR A 108 8.85 -16.43 -4.57
C TYR A 108 9.73 -17.63 -4.22
N GLU A 109 9.24 -18.82 -4.51
CA GLU A 109 9.97 -20.06 -4.29
C GLU A 109 9.63 -21.09 -5.39
N ASN A 110 10.64 -21.69 -6.05
CA ASN A 110 10.47 -22.70 -7.09
C ASN A 110 9.52 -22.27 -8.23
N ASP A 111 9.67 -21.06 -8.75
CA ASP A 111 8.84 -20.44 -9.79
C ASP A 111 7.36 -20.25 -9.40
N MET A 112 7.05 -20.33 -8.12
CA MET A 112 5.71 -20.06 -7.58
C MET A 112 5.69 -18.79 -6.75
N GLU A 113 4.59 -18.03 -6.89
CA GLU A 113 4.30 -16.85 -6.08
C GLU A 113 3.33 -17.23 -4.96
N TYR A 114 3.65 -16.80 -3.74
CA TYR A 114 2.82 -16.96 -2.56
C TYR A 114 2.44 -15.59 -2.01
N ALA A 115 1.15 -15.28 -2.00
CA ALA A 115 0.60 -14.07 -1.40
C ALA A 115 0.04 -14.39 0.00
N ILE A 116 0.71 -13.96 1.05
CA ILE A 116 0.45 -14.37 2.43
C ILE A 116 0.20 -13.16 3.32
N TYR A 117 -0.83 -13.21 4.16
CA TYR A 117 -1.03 -12.22 5.21
C TYR A 117 -0.19 -12.57 6.44
N ILE A 118 0.49 -11.53 6.97
CA ILE A 118 1.35 -11.65 8.15
C ILE A 118 0.94 -10.64 9.24
N ASP A 119 1.42 -10.85 10.45
CA ASP A 119 1.33 -9.87 11.53
C ASP A 119 2.50 -8.85 11.47
N SER A 120 2.53 -7.92 12.41
CA SER A 120 3.60 -6.91 12.52
C SER A 120 4.95 -7.49 12.94
N GLU A 121 5.01 -8.71 13.41
CA GLU A 121 6.24 -9.42 13.79
C GLU A 121 6.76 -10.30 12.65
N GLY A 122 6.01 -10.41 11.54
CA GLY A 122 6.36 -11.20 10.38
C GLY A 122 5.88 -12.66 10.44
N ASN A 123 4.98 -13.01 11.37
CA ASN A 123 4.42 -14.36 11.46
C ASN A 123 3.22 -14.50 10.55
N ALA A 124 3.02 -15.69 9.96
CA ALA A 124 1.84 -15.99 9.16
C ALA A 124 0.56 -15.91 10.00
N LEU A 125 -0.51 -15.34 9.44
CA LEU A 125 -1.83 -15.35 10.08
C LEU A 125 -2.57 -16.67 9.88
N SER A 126 -2.16 -17.51 8.93
CA SER A 126 -2.69 -18.83 8.65
C SER A 126 -1.67 -19.89 8.99
N LYS A 127 -2.13 -21.01 9.62
CA LYS A 127 -1.27 -22.18 9.89
C LYS A 127 -0.75 -22.86 8.62
N GLU A 128 -1.47 -22.74 7.53
CA GLU A 128 -1.08 -23.33 6.24
C GLU A 128 0.16 -22.65 5.68
N ASP A 129 0.37 -21.38 6.01
CA ASP A 129 1.45 -20.54 5.49
C ASP A 129 2.68 -20.48 6.41
N GLU A 130 2.58 -21.04 7.66
CA GLU A 130 3.68 -20.99 8.64
C GLU A 130 5.01 -21.52 8.09
N ASN A 131 4.97 -22.61 7.33
CA ASN A 131 6.18 -23.25 6.81
C ASN A 131 6.92 -22.38 5.80
N ILE A 132 6.20 -21.74 4.87
CA ILE A 132 6.83 -20.88 3.85
C ILE A 132 7.32 -19.58 4.48
N VAL A 133 6.53 -18.96 5.36
CA VAL A 133 6.93 -17.75 6.10
C VAL A 133 8.17 -18.01 6.94
N THR A 134 8.27 -19.17 7.58
CA THR A 134 9.46 -19.56 8.36
C THR A 134 10.71 -19.66 7.49
N ARG A 135 10.62 -20.22 6.28
CA ARG A 135 11.75 -20.32 5.36
C ARG A 135 12.23 -18.95 4.86
N HIS A 136 11.31 -17.99 4.70
CA HIS A 136 11.59 -16.63 4.26
C HIS A 136 11.73 -15.61 5.42
N SER A 137 11.85 -16.08 6.66
CA SER A 137 11.81 -15.23 7.86
C SER A 137 12.85 -14.10 7.87
N ASP A 138 14.05 -14.34 7.36
CA ASP A 138 15.10 -13.32 7.29
C ASP A 138 14.78 -12.26 6.23
N SER A 139 14.28 -12.67 5.06
CA SER A 139 13.81 -11.75 4.02
C SER A 139 12.67 -10.87 4.53
N ILE A 140 11.66 -11.48 5.16
CA ILE A 140 10.50 -10.76 5.72
C ILE A 140 10.94 -9.77 6.79
N ARG A 141 11.85 -10.15 7.69
CA ARG A 141 12.36 -9.26 8.73
C ARG A 141 13.10 -8.07 8.14
N ASN A 142 13.91 -8.28 7.12
CA ASN A 142 14.61 -7.20 6.44
C ASN A 142 13.63 -6.24 5.75
N LEU A 143 12.60 -6.76 5.07
CA LEU A 143 11.56 -5.94 4.43
C LEU A 143 10.77 -5.11 5.45
N LEU A 144 10.41 -5.68 6.60
CA LEU A 144 9.76 -4.96 7.71
C LEU A 144 10.66 -3.85 8.27
N MET A 145 11.96 -4.12 8.45
CA MET A 145 12.94 -3.14 8.92
C MET A 145 13.09 -1.98 7.91
N MET A 146 13.23 -2.27 6.62
CA MET A 146 13.31 -1.25 5.56
C MET A 146 12.03 -0.39 5.51
N ALA A 147 10.87 -1.01 5.68
CA ALA A 147 9.60 -0.29 5.72
C ALA A 147 9.50 0.62 6.95
N ASP A 148 9.98 0.17 8.11
CA ASP A 148 9.99 0.97 9.33
C ASP A 148 10.96 2.16 9.22
N GLU A 149 12.17 1.94 8.73
CA GLU A 149 13.14 3.02 8.48
C GLU A 149 12.59 4.08 7.52
N ARG A 150 11.83 3.65 6.52
CA ARG A 150 11.27 4.57 5.52
C ARG A 150 10.05 5.34 6.02
N TRP A 151 9.16 4.70 6.77
CA TRP A 151 7.83 5.24 7.08
C TRP A 151 7.48 5.32 8.57
N GLY A 152 8.32 4.76 9.48
CA GLY A 152 8.03 4.72 10.93
C GLY A 152 6.72 4.01 11.23
N ILE A 153 6.56 2.78 10.71
CA ILE A 153 5.28 2.07 10.77
C ILE A 153 5.02 1.36 12.10
N PHE A 154 6.05 1.23 12.94
CA PHE A 154 5.98 0.58 14.25
C PHE A 154 6.12 1.57 15.43
N ASP A 155 6.21 2.89 15.15
CA ASP A 155 6.24 3.98 16.15
C ASP A 155 4.85 4.34 16.73
#